data_5b5d6f3ebf12d235cfb04ce8af219c0d
#
_entry.id   5b5d6f3ebf12d235cfb04ce8af219c0d
#
_cell.length_a   1.000
_cell.length_b   1.000
_cell.length_c   1.000
_cell.angle_alpha   90.00
_cell.angle_beta   90.00
_cell.angle_gamma   90.00
#
_symmetry.space_group_name_H-M   'P 1'
#
loop_
_entity.id
_entity.type
_entity.pdbx_description
1 polymer ?
#
loop_
_entity_poly.entity_id
_entity_poly.type
_entity_poly.pdbx_seq_one_letter_code
_entity_poly.pdbx_strand_id
1 'polypeptide(L)'
;MARRKQNYPLIEGLEITTLAAEGKAMGRWQDQVVFVPMTVPGDLVDVQIRNRRRRFMEGTVVRYVHRSPLRVEPFCAHFGVCGGCKWQNLPYAKQLRFKTEQVRDQLARIGKIELPAVRPCLASAETQFYRNKLEFTFAPRRWMTYEEIAAGGDIDAGPALGFHIPNLFDKVLDIEKCWLQPEPSNALRNEIKRFALEHGYSFHNIREHAGLMRNLIVRTASTGEVMAIVVFGEEDTPRIEALMSHVAERFPQITSLFYVINTKWNDSLADLTPVLYRGKDHILEQMEGLRFKVGPKSFYQTNSAQAYELYKVARDFAALTGGETLYDLYTG
;
A
#
# COMPACT_ATOMS: atom_id res chain seq x y z
N MET A 1 -26.64 7.04 -21.49
CA MET A 1 -26.25 6.16 -22.61
C MET A 1 -25.58 4.92 -22.04
N ALA A 2 -26.19 3.74 -22.21
CA ALA A 2 -25.60 2.48 -21.75
C ALA A 2 -24.36 2.18 -22.60
N ARG A 3 -23.20 2.04 -21.96
CA ARG A 3 -21.94 1.61 -22.61
C ARG A 3 -22.18 0.23 -23.21
N ARG A 4 -22.12 0.11 -24.55
CA ARG A 4 -22.15 -1.17 -25.26
C ARG A 4 -21.14 -2.11 -24.61
N LYS A 5 -21.55 -3.26 -24.06
CA LYS A 5 -20.65 -4.31 -23.57
C LYS A 5 -19.76 -4.73 -24.74
N GLN A 6 -18.50 -4.30 -24.75
CA GLN A 6 -17.53 -4.82 -25.70
C GLN A 6 -17.22 -6.26 -25.30
N ASN A 7 -17.50 -7.21 -26.18
CA ASN A 7 -17.22 -8.62 -25.98
C ASN A 7 -15.75 -8.83 -26.34
N TYR A 8 -14.87 -8.86 -25.34
CA TYR A 8 -13.45 -9.11 -25.54
C TYR A 8 -13.17 -10.63 -25.55
N PRO A 9 -12.16 -11.11 -26.30
CA PRO A 9 -11.86 -12.52 -26.43
C PRO A 9 -11.37 -13.13 -25.11
N LEU A 10 -11.62 -14.44 -24.97
CA LEU A 10 -10.87 -15.31 -24.07
C LEU A 10 -9.63 -15.78 -24.82
N ILE A 11 -8.46 -15.62 -24.19
CA ILE A 11 -7.18 -16.13 -24.68
C ILE A 11 -6.87 -17.38 -23.85
N GLU A 12 -6.80 -18.52 -24.50
CA GLU A 12 -6.45 -19.79 -23.86
C GLU A 12 -4.95 -20.04 -23.98
N GLY A 13 -4.35 -20.58 -22.90
CA GLY A 13 -2.96 -21.00 -22.88
C GLY A 13 -1.95 -19.86 -23.09
N LEU A 14 -2.20 -18.68 -22.56
CA LEU A 14 -1.24 -17.58 -22.59
C LEU A 14 -0.06 -17.88 -21.67
N GLU A 15 1.14 -17.97 -22.23
CA GLU A 15 2.38 -18.07 -21.46
C GLU A 15 2.80 -16.70 -20.93
N ILE A 16 3.05 -16.63 -19.63
CA ILE A 16 3.58 -15.43 -18.97
C ILE A 16 5.09 -15.48 -18.98
N THR A 17 5.71 -14.50 -19.62
CA THR A 17 7.16 -14.51 -19.89
C THR A 17 7.98 -13.62 -19.00
N THR A 18 7.41 -12.47 -18.54
CA THR A 18 8.16 -11.50 -17.72
C THR A 18 7.24 -10.66 -16.85
N LEU A 19 7.85 -9.89 -15.94
CA LEU A 19 7.16 -8.89 -15.13
C LEU A 19 7.20 -7.52 -15.80
N ALA A 20 6.16 -6.75 -15.54
CA ALA A 20 6.00 -5.36 -15.96
C ALA A 20 5.87 -4.45 -14.75
N ALA A 21 5.76 -3.15 -15.00
CA ALA A 21 5.50 -2.14 -13.98
C ALA A 21 4.20 -2.43 -13.20
N GLU A 22 4.08 -1.85 -12.03
CA GLU A 22 2.88 -1.89 -11.17
C GLU A 22 2.46 -3.30 -10.69
N GLY A 23 3.40 -4.24 -10.69
CA GLY A 23 3.14 -5.61 -10.24
C GLY A 23 2.34 -6.47 -11.22
N LYS A 24 2.20 -6.03 -12.45
CA LYS A 24 1.65 -6.84 -13.55
C LYS A 24 2.72 -7.78 -14.09
N ALA A 25 2.30 -8.92 -14.61
CA ALA A 25 3.13 -9.74 -15.47
C ALA A 25 2.61 -9.65 -16.91
N MET A 26 3.39 -10.11 -17.87
CA MET A 26 2.98 -10.04 -19.27
C MET A 26 3.38 -11.27 -20.07
N GLY A 27 2.51 -11.59 -21.01
CA GLY A 27 2.76 -12.51 -22.11
C GLY A 27 2.54 -11.85 -23.47
N ARG A 28 2.68 -12.62 -24.54
CA ARG A 28 2.37 -12.19 -25.91
C ARG A 28 1.29 -13.07 -26.51
N TRP A 29 0.32 -12.43 -27.12
CA TRP A 29 -0.69 -13.10 -27.93
C TRP A 29 -0.74 -12.45 -29.30
N GLN A 30 -0.45 -13.21 -30.35
CA GLN A 30 -0.16 -12.67 -31.67
C GLN A 30 0.93 -11.57 -31.55
N ASP A 31 0.73 -10.40 -32.08
CA ASP A 31 1.69 -9.29 -32.03
C ASP A 31 1.47 -8.31 -30.87
N GLN A 32 0.53 -8.59 -29.97
CA GLN A 32 0.17 -7.70 -28.87
C GLN A 32 0.68 -8.22 -27.53
N VAL A 33 1.10 -7.28 -26.68
CA VAL A 33 1.41 -7.57 -25.27
C VAL A 33 0.12 -7.68 -24.49
N VAL A 34 0.03 -8.70 -23.61
CA VAL A 34 -1.10 -8.91 -22.69
C VAL A 34 -0.60 -8.78 -21.27
N PHE A 35 -1.07 -7.78 -20.56
CA PHE A 35 -0.80 -7.59 -19.14
C PHE A 35 -1.80 -8.35 -18.29
N VAL A 36 -1.30 -9.16 -17.37
CA VAL A 36 -2.13 -10.02 -16.50
C VAL A 36 -1.65 -9.85 -15.05
N PRO A 37 -2.45 -9.26 -14.17
CA PRO A 37 -2.09 -9.15 -12.77
C PRO A 37 -2.09 -10.52 -12.08
N MET A 38 -1.38 -10.63 -10.95
CA MET A 38 -1.32 -11.82 -10.09
C MET A 38 -0.68 -13.05 -10.72
N THR A 39 -0.13 -12.95 -11.93
CA THR A 39 0.65 -14.00 -12.57
C THR A 39 2.15 -13.79 -12.37
N VAL A 40 2.93 -14.85 -12.58
CA VAL A 40 4.39 -14.80 -12.53
C VAL A 40 4.96 -15.47 -13.79
N PRO A 41 6.19 -15.13 -14.20
CA PRO A 41 6.82 -15.77 -15.37
C PRO A 41 6.85 -17.30 -15.24
N GLY A 42 6.49 -17.99 -16.33
CA GLY A 42 6.33 -19.44 -16.38
C GLY A 42 4.90 -19.94 -16.05
N ASP A 43 3.98 -19.06 -15.67
CA ASP A 43 2.56 -19.44 -15.63
C ASP A 43 2.03 -19.61 -17.06
N LEU A 44 1.19 -20.64 -17.25
CA LEU A 44 0.35 -20.83 -18.43
C LEU A 44 -1.11 -20.64 -18.00
N VAL A 45 -1.78 -19.66 -18.57
CA VAL A 45 -3.10 -19.20 -18.07
C VAL A 45 -4.11 -18.96 -19.18
N ASP A 46 -5.39 -19.19 -18.89
CA ASP A 46 -6.48 -18.69 -19.70
C ASP A 46 -6.88 -17.32 -19.18
N VAL A 47 -6.96 -16.33 -20.08
CA VAL A 47 -7.11 -14.91 -19.74
C VAL A 47 -8.34 -14.31 -20.43
N GLN A 48 -9.29 -13.83 -19.64
CA GLN A 48 -10.37 -13.00 -20.15
C GLN A 48 -9.87 -11.58 -20.33
N ILE A 49 -9.83 -11.09 -21.56
CA ILE A 49 -9.47 -9.71 -21.85
C ILE A 49 -10.55 -8.78 -21.27
N ARG A 50 -10.11 -7.71 -20.62
CA ARG A 50 -10.95 -6.67 -20.01
C ARG A 50 -10.82 -5.31 -20.69
N ASN A 51 -9.64 -5.06 -21.28
CA ASN A 51 -9.33 -3.83 -21.98
C ASN A 51 -8.42 -4.14 -23.17
N ARG A 52 -8.68 -3.49 -24.32
CA ARG A 52 -7.86 -3.62 -25.53
C ARG A 52 -7.50 -2.24 -26.07
N ARG A 53 -6.22 -2.02 -26.23
CA ARG A 53 -5.62 -0.83 -26.84
C ARG A 53 -4.89 -1.22 -28.11
N ARG A 54 -4.47 -0.24 -28.87
CA ARG A 54 -3.77 -0.49 -30.14
C ARG A 54 -2.48 -1.35 -29.97
N ARG A 55 -1.75 -1.17 -28.87
CA ARG A 55 -0.43 -1.78 -28.65
C ARG A 55 -0.43 -2.86 -27.57
N PHE A 56 -1.47 -2.94 -26.74
CA PHE A 56 -1.54 -3.88 -25.62
C PHE A 56 -2.96 -4.23 -25.23
N MET A 57 -3.08 -5.31 -24.52
CA MET A 57 -4.32 -5.75 -23.87
C MET A 57 -4.09 -5.91 -22.36
N GLU A 58 -5.17 -5.83 -21.61
CA GLU A 58 -5.19 -6.15 -20.18
C GLU A 58 -6.29 -7.17 -19.94
N GLY A 59 -5.96 -8.19 -19.15
CA GLY A 59 -6.89 -9.26 -18.85
C GLY A 59 -6.76 -9.77 -17.42
N THR A 60 -7.70 -10.60 -17.04
CA THR A 60 -7.72 -11.30 -15.75
C THR A 60 -7.68 -12.81 -15.98
N VAL A 61 -6.96 -13.51 -15.12
CA VAL A 61 -6.91 -14.97 -15.17
C VAL A 61 -8.30 -15.55 -14.91
N VAL A 62 -8.72 -16.47 -15.77
CA VAL A 62 -9.92 -17.30 -15.59
C VAL A 62 -9.54 -18.67 -15.06
N ARG A 63 -8.42 -19.22 -15.55
CA ARG A 63 -7.92 -20.53 -15.18
C ARG A 63 -6.39 -20.57 -15.26
N TYR A 64 -5.75 -21.20 -14.28
CA TYR A 64 -4.35 -21.62 -14.38
C TYR A 64 -4.28 -22.99 -15.02
N VAL A 65 -3.72 -23.07 -16.21
CA VAL A 65 -3.44 -24.35 -16.91
C VAL A 65 -2.22 -25.02 -16.30
N HIS A 66 -1.17 -24.19 -16.07
CA HIS A 66 0.03 -24.59 -15.34
C HIS A 66 0.51 -23.46 -14.46
N ARG A 67 0.87 -23.77 -13.22
CA ARG A 67 1.47 -22.80 -12.29
C ARG A 67 2.99 -22.90 -12.36
N SER A 68 3.64 -21.76 -12.51
CA SER A 68 5.11 -21.66 -12.54
C SER A 68 5.75 -22.26 -11.28
N PRO A 69 6.84 -23.04 -11.42
CA PRO A 69 7.63 -23.49 -10.28
C PRO A 69 8.37 -22.36 -9.56
N LEU A 70 8.39 -21.14 -10.13
CA LEU A 70 8.93 -19.96 -9.48
C LEU A 70 8.02 -19.42 -8.38
N ARG A 71 6.77 -19.85 -8.30
CA ARG A 71 5.83 -19.38 -7.29
C ARG A 71 6.24 -19.81 -5.89
N VAL A 72 6.01 -18.91 -4.96
CA VAL A 72 6.06 -19.19 -3.52
C VAL A 72 4.72 -18.88 -2.90
N GLU A 73 4.41 -19.54 -1.79
CA GLU A 73 3.20 -19.26 -1.02
C GLU A 73 3.31 -17.87 -0.37
N PRO A 74 2.33 -16.98 -0.60
CA PRO A 74 2.30 -15.68 0.07
C PRO A 74 2.13 -15.83 1.59
N PHE A 75 2.92 -15.08 2.36
CA PHE A 75 2.83 -15.10 3.82
C PHE A 75 1.61 -14.34 4.38
N CYS A 76 0.97 -13.49 3.57
CA CYS A 76 -0.17 -12.67 3.97
C CYS A 76 -1.48 -13.29 3.45
N ALA A 77 -2.41 -13.60 4.36
CA ALA A 77 -3.73 -14.13 4.02
C ALA A 77 -4.56 -13.19 3.11
N HIS A 78 -4.25 -11.89 3.11
CA HIS A 78 -4.95 -10.89 2.30
C HIS A 78 -4.30 -10.66 0.92
N PHE A 79 -3.23 -11.40 0.60
CA PHE A 79 -2.57 -11.23 -0.70
C PHE A 79 -3.50 -11.64 -1.85
N GLY A 80 -3.50 -10.85 -2.90
CA GLY A 80 -4.38 -11.07 -4.07
C GLY A 80 -5.69 -10.30 -4.02
N VAL A 81 -6.14 -9.92 -2.84
CA VAL A 81 -7.33 -9.08 -2.63
C VAL A 81 -6.92 -7.68 -2.19
N CYS A 82 -6.05 -7.59 -1.18
CA CYS A 82 -5.49 -6.31 -0.72
C CYS A 82 -4.62 -5.64 -1.79
N GLY A 83 -4.81 -4.35 -2.00
CA GLY A 83 -4.02 -3.55 -2.96
C GLY A 83 -2.59 -3.23 -2.53
N GLY A 84 -2.19 -3.52 -1.29
CA GLY A 84 -0.92 -3.08 -0.71
C GLY A 84 0.31 -3.79 -1.25
N CYS A 85 0.23 -5.09 -1.55
CA CYS A 85 1.34 -5.92 -2.01
C CYS A 85 1.09 -6.49 -3.40
N LYS A 86 2.16 -6.59 -4.22
CA LYS A 86 2.03 -7.00 -5.62
C LYS A 86 2.71 -8.34 -5.95
N TRP A 87 3.76 -8.74 -5.22
CA TRP A 87 4.63 -9.86 -5.61
C TRP A 87 4.97 -10.82 -4.48
N GLN A 88 4.11 -10.99 -3.48
CA GLN A 88 4.38 -11.98 -2.41
C GLN A 88 4.42 -13.43 -2.91
N ASN A 89 3.86 -13.69 -4.08
CA ASN A 89 3.87 -14.97 -4.77
C ASN A 89 5.14 -15.25 -5.58
N LEU A 90 6.18 -14.40 -5.46
CA LEU A 90 7.45 -14.53 -6.15
C LEU A 90 8.61 -14.37 -5.16
N PRO A 91 9.67 -15.22 -5.19
CA PRO A 91 10.84 -15.10 -4.33
C PRO A 91 11.50 -13.73 -4.47
N TYR A 92 11.93 -13.14 -3.36
CA TYR A 92 12.47 -11.78 -3.33
C TYR A 92 13.68 -11.59 -4.27
N ALA A 93 14.58 -12.57 -4.34
CA ALA A 93 15.70 -12.52 -5.29
C ALA A 93 15.25 -12.41 -6.75
N LYS A 94 14.13 -13.04 -7.11
CA LYS A 94 13.55 -12.91 -8.44
C LYS A 94 12.90 -11.55 -8.64
N GLN A 95 12.25 -10.99 -7.61
CA GLN A 95 11.72 -9.62 -7.66
C GLN A 95 12.83 -8.60 -7.95
N LEU A 96 13.99 -8.70 -7.31
CA LEU A 96 15.15 -7.82 -7.54
C LEU A 96 15.66 -7.92 -8.96
N ARG A 97 15.80 -9.15 -9.47
CA ARG A 97 16.21 -9.40 -10.86
C ARG A 97 15.25 -8.71 -11.84
N PHE A 98 13.96 -8.95 -11.71
CA PHE A 98 12.97 -8.36 -12.61
C PHE A 98 12.90 -6.83 -12.50
N LYS A 99 13.10 -6.24 -11.31
CA LYS A 99 13.21 -4.80 -11.16
C LYS A 99 14.41 -4.23 -11.91
N THR A 100 15.56 -4.89 -11.85
CA THR A 100 16.75 -4.52 -12.62
C THR A 100 16.49 -4.59 -14.13
N GLU A 101 15.88 -5.69 -14.61
CA GLU A 101 15.52 -5.87 -16.00
C GLU A 101 14.53 -4.80 -16.48
N GLN A 102 13.53 -4.46 -15.65
CA GLN A 102 12.55 -3.42 -15.95
C GLN A 102 13.20 -2.05 -16.14
N VAL A 103 14.12 -1.65 -15.26
CA VAL A 103 14.84 -0.37 -15.38
C VAL A 103 15.67 -0.35 -16.67
N ARG A 104 16.44 -1.41 -16.93
CA ARG A 104 17.23 -1.55 -18.14
C ARG A 104 16.35 -1.44 -19.38
N ASP A 105 15.25 -2.16 -19.44
CA ASP A 105 14.36 -2.18 -20.60
C ASP A 105 13.67 -0.83 -20.83
N GLN A 106 13.27 -0.13 -19.77
CA GLN A 106 12.67 1.20 -19.88
C GLN A 106 13.68 2.22 -20.42
N LEU A 107 14.88 2.25 -19.90
CA LEU A 107 15.92 3.18 -20.36
C LEU A 107 16.37 2.85 -21.79
N ALA A 108 16.62 1.59 -22.13
CA ALA A 108 17.09 1.19 -23.44
C ALA A 108 16.01 1.31 -24.52
N ARG A 109 14.78 0.81 -24.26
CA ARG A 109 13.74 0.71 -25.29
C ARG A 109 12.83 1.93 -25.37
N ILE A 110 12.51 2.55 -24.23
CA ILE A 110 11.63 3.73 -24.17
C ILE A 110 12.48 4.99 -24.21
N GLY A 111 13.49 5.08 -23.34
CA GLY A 111 14.41 6.19 -23.28
C GLY A 111 15.36 6.27 -24.47
N LYS A 112 15.58 5.14 -25.19
CA LYS A 112 16.54 5.01 -26.30
C LYS A 112 17.95 5.46 -25.91
N ILE A 113 18.32 5.16 -24.67
CA ILE A 113 19.62 5.51 -24.08
C ILE A 113 20.54 4.29 -24.24
N GLU A 114 21.73 4.52 -24.75
CA GLU A 114 22.81 3.53 -24.68
C GLU A 114 23.26 3.43 -23.21
N LEU A 115 23.17 2.23 -22.65
CA LEU A 115 23.41 2.02 -21.23
C LEU A 115 24.77 1.40 -20.98
N PRO A 116 25.52 1.88 -19.99
CA PRO A 116 26.59 1.09 -19.40
C PRO A 116 26.02 -0.15 -18.71
N ALA A 117 26.88 -0.99 -18.15
CA ALA A 117 26.45 -2.14 -17.37
C ALA A 117 25.56 -1.67 -16.21
N VAL A 118 24.27 -2.07 -16.23
CA VAL A 118 23.31 -1.74 -15.16
C VAL A 118 23.61 -2.64 -13.97
N ARG A 119 23.91 -2.02 -12.81
CA ARG A 119 24.14 -2.75 -11.58
C ARG A 119 22.84 -3.44 -11.10
N PRO A 120 22.92 -4.58 -10.41
CA PRO A 120 21.75 -5.21 -9.80
C PRO A 120 21.02 -4.26 -8.84
N CYS A 121 19.70 -4.40 -8.77
CA CYS A 121 18.89 -3.65 -7.81
C CYS A 121 19.35 -3.97 -6.38
N LEU A 122 19.63 -2.93 -5.59
CA LEU A 122 20.03 -3.07 -4.20
C LEU A 122 18.90 -3.68 -3.37
N ALA A 123 19.18 -4.78 -2.69
CA ALA A 123 18.22 -5.48 -1.85
C ALA A 123 17.91 -4.68 -0.58
N SER A 124 16.66 -4.71 -0.14
CA SER A 124 16.30 -4.32 1.23
C SER A 124 16.68 -5.44 2.19
N ALA A 125 17.24 -5.10 3.34
CA ALA A 125 17.56 -6.06 4.38
C ALA A 125 16.27 -6.74 4.90
N GLU A 126 15.21 -5.94 5.06
CA GLU A 126 13.92 -6.42 5.53
C GLU A 126 12.89 -6.43 4.40
N THR A 127 12.13 -7.52 4.29
CA THR A 127 11.04 -7.70 3.33
C THR A 127 9.66 -7.66 3.98
N GLN A 128 9.62 -7.67 5.32
CA GLN A 128 8.44 -7.52 6.16
C GLN A 128 8.73 -6.45 7.22
N PHE A 129 7.68 -5.84 7.75
CA PHE A 129 7.75 -4.87 8.84
C PHE A 129 8.68 -3.66 8.61
N TYR A 130 8.93 -3.32 7.35
CA TYR A 130 9.84 -2.25 6.96
C TYR A 130 9.18 -0.88 6.80
N ARG A 131 7.85 -0.82 6.72
CA ARG A 131 7.14 0.45 6.54
C ARG A 131 7.00 1.20 7.85
N ASN A 132 7.31 2.47 7.80
CA ASN A 132 7.15 3.38 8.93
C ASN A 132 5.84 4.17 8.91
N LYS A 133 4.99 4.02 7.87
CA LYS A 133 3.66 4.66 7.79
C LYS A 133 2.67 3.73 7.11
N LEU A 134 1.52 3.54 7.74
CA LEU A 134 0.32 2.97 7.15
C LEU A 134 -0.88 3.86 7.45
N GLU A 135 -1.83 3.86 6.51
CA GLU A 135 -3.10 4.57 6.61
C GLU A 135 -4.22 3.58 6.31
N PHE A 136 -5.11 3.40 7.29
CA PHE A 136 -6.22 2.50 7.21
C PHE A 136 -7.51 3.28 7.08
N THR A 137 -8.46 2.75 6.33
CA THR A 137 -9.77 3.37 6.09
C THR A 137 -10.85 2.59 6.82
N PHE A 138 -11.74 3.30 7.51
CA PHE A 138 -12.97 2.74 8.05
C PHE A 138 -14.05 2.70 6.97
N ALA A 139 -14.85 1.65 6.94
CA ALA A 139 -15.98 1.53 6.05
C ALA A 139 -17.16 0.82 6.75
N PRO A 140 -18.42 1.21 6.50
CA PRO A 140 -19.57 0.60 7.14
C PRO A 140 -19.83 -0.84 6.72
N ARG A 141 -19.22 -1.27 5.60
CA ARG A 141 -19.29 -2.64 5.10
C ARG A 141 -17.95 -3.08 4.55
N ARG A 142 -17.50 -4.28 4.95
CA ARG A 142 -16.30 -4.89 4.41
C ARG A 142 -16.48 -5.36 2.96
N TRP A 143 -15.39 -5.42 2.22
CA TRP A 143 -15.35 -6.12 0.95
C TRP A 143 -15.52 -7.62 1.18
N MET A 144 -16.40 -8.24 0.39
CA MET A 144 -16.58 -9.70 0.34
C MET A 144 -15.91 -10.23 -0.92
N THR A 145 -15.15 -11.31 -0.78
CA THR A 145 -14.51 -11.94 -1.94
C THR A 145 -15.52 -12.68 -2.81
N TYR A 146 -15.14 -12.98 -4.04
CA TYR A 146 -16.01 -13.75 -4.93
C TYR A 146 -16.24 -15.17 -4.40
N GLU A 147 -15.23 -15.76 -3.72
CA GLU A 147 -15.30 -17.06 -3.10
C GLU A 147 -16.31 -17.07 -1.94
N GLU A 148 -16.29 -16.05 -1.09
CA GLU A 148 -17.28 -15.89 -0.01
C GLU A 148 -18.68 -15.77 -0.58
N ILE A 149 -18.88 -14.93 -1.59
CA ILE A 149 -20.18 -14.72 -2.25
C ILE A 149 -20.66 -16.02 -2.91
N ALA A 150 -19.77 -16.76 -3.58
CA ALA A 150 -20.10 -18.00 -4.26
C ALA A 150 -20.41 -19.16 -3.30
N ALA A 151 -19.80 -19.16 -2.11
CA ALA A 151 -20.08 -20.16 -1.08
C ALA A 151 -21.51 -20.03 -0.51
N GLY A 152 -22.13 -18.86 -0.66
CA GLY A 152 -23.47 -18.59 -0.16
C GLY A 152 -23.53 -18.56 1.38
N GLY A 153 -24.73 -18.34 1.92
CA GLY A 153 -24.97 -18.29 3.34
C GLY A 153 -25.19 -16.87 3.85
N ASP A 154 -25.41 -16.73 5.16
CA ASP A 154 -25.51 -15.43 5.83
C ASP A 154 -24.09 -14.88 6.07
N ILE A 155 -23.61 -14.08 5.13
CA ILE A 155 -22.25 -13.51 5.19
C ILE A 155 -22.31 -12.21 5.97
N ASP A 156 -21.62 -12.17 7.10
CA ASP A 156 -21.43 -10.93 7.84
C ASP A 156 -20.61 -9.92 7.01
N ALA A 157 -21.31 -8.98 6.41
CA ALA A 157 -20.74 -7.85 5.71
C ALA A 157 -20.53 -6.62 6.63
N GLY A 158 -20.27 -6.86 7.91
CA GLY A 158 -20.09 -5.84 8.95
C GLY A 158 -19.01 -4.81 8.64
N PRO A 159 -18.79 -3.86 9.56
CA PRO A 159 -17.84 -2.77 9.36
C PRO A 159 -16.40 -3.24 9.20
N ALA A 160 -15.62 -2.51 8.40
CA ALA A 160 -14.22 -2.79 8.10
C ALA A 160 -13.28 -1.68 8.58
N LEU A 161 -12.04 -2.08 8.92
CA LEU A 161 -10.91 -1.19 9.06
C LEU A 161 -9.69 -1.81 8.36
N GLY A 162 -9.32 -1.24 7.22
CA GLY A 162 -8.23 -1.80 6.43
C GLY A 162 -7.89 -0.99 5.19
N PHE A 163 -7.71 -1.66 4.06
CA PHE A 163 -7.25 -1.03 2.83
C PHE A 163 -8.27 -1.12 1.70
N HIS A 164 -8.25 -0.12 0.83
CA HIS A 164 -9.08 -0.13 -0.37
C HIS A 164 -8.70 -1.28 -1.31
N ILE A 165 -9.72 -1.87 -1.93
CA ILE A 165 -9.55 -2.78 -3.06
C ILE A 165 -9.01 -2.01 -4.26
N PRO A 166 -8.04 -2.55 -5.01
CA PRO A 166 -7.49 -1.86 -6.18
C PRO A 166 -8.57 -1.41 -7.17
N ASN A 167 -8.52 -0.15 -7.56
CA ASN A 167 -9.45 0.51 -8.48
C ASN A 167 -10.91 0.65 -7.98
N LEU A 168 -11.19 0.34 -6.71
CA LEU A 168 -12.50 0.49 -6.09
C LEU A 168 -12.37 1.42 -4.88
N PHE A 169 -12.63 2.71 -5.09
CA PHE A 169 -12.42 3.75 -4.08
C PHE A 169 -13.32 3.63 -2.84
N ASP A 170 -14.46 2.95 -2.97
CA ASP A 170 -15.47 2.80 -1.91
C ASP A 170 -15.49 1.38 -1.28
N LYS A 171 -14.55 0.52 -1.66
CA LYS A 171 -14.49 -0.86 -1.17
C LYS A 171 -13.25 -1.06 -0.30
N VAL A 172 -13.47 -1.44 0.95
CA VAL A 172 -12.43 -1.64 1.94
C VAL A 172 -12.40 -3.12 2.35
N LEU A 173 -11.22 -3.71 2.25
CA LEU A 173 -10.95 -5.03 2.81
C LEU A 173 -10.68 -4.87 4.31
N ASP A 174 -11.37 -5.66 5.11
CA ASP A 174 -11.06 -5.74 6.53
C ASP A 174 -9.75 -6.50 6.76
N ILE A 175 -8.84 -5.94 7.54
CA ILE A 175 -7.49 -6.47 7.73
C ILE A 175 -7.29 -6.89 9.20
N GLU A 176 -6.93 -8.15 9.41
CA GLU A 176 -6.55 -8.64 10.74
C GLU A 176 -5.08 -8.43 11.05
N LYS A 177 -4.21 -8.72 10.05
CA LYS A 177 -2.76 -8.59 10.18
C LYS A 177 -2.15 -8.03 8.91
N CYS A 178 -1.42 -6.93 9.04
CA CYS A 178 -0.56 -6.39 7.99
C CYS A 178 0.90 -6.68 8.33
N TRP A 179 1.64 -7.23 7.36
CA TRP A 179 3.05 -7.58 7.49
C TRP A 179 4.02 -6.47 7.06
N LEU A 180 3.49 -5.29 6.74
CA LEU A 180 4.31 -4.18 6.25
C LEU A 180 4.83 -3.29 7.36
N GLN A 181 4.11 -3.13 8.46
CA GLN A 181 4.49 -2.25 9.57
C GLN A 181 4.63 -3.06 10.86
N PRO A 182 5.66 -2.77 11.69
CA PRO A 182 5.84 -3.43 12.98
C PRO A 182 4.71 -3.08 13.96
N GLU A 183 4.64 -3.84 15.05
CA GLU A 183 3.78 -3.48 16.17
C GLU A 183 4.22 -2.13 16.78
N PRO A 184 3.27 -1.36 17.35
CA PRO A 184 1.90 -1.75 17.72
C PRO A 184 0.83 -1.54 16.62
N SER A 185 1.19 -1.45 15.35
CA SER A 185 0.26 -1.08 14.26
C SER A 185 -0.96 -1.99 14.17
N ASN A 186 -0.78 -3.32 14.19
CA ASN A 186 -1.90 -4.26 14.12
C ASN A 186 -2.72 -4.24 15.41
N ALA A 187 -2.05 -4.27 16.57
CA ALA A 187 -2.72 -4.22 17.86
C ALA A 187 -3.58 -2.96 18.00
N LEU A 188 -3.02 -1.80 17.63
CA LEU A 188 -3.71 -0.51 17.69
C LEU A 188 -4.93 -0.47 16.76
N ARG A 189 -4.77 -0.91 15.50
CA ARG A 189 -5.88 -0.96 14.55
C ARG A 189 -7.01 -1.85 15.04
N ASN A 190 -6.69 -3.05 15.48
CA ASN A 190 -7.68 -4.03 15.93
C ASN A 190 -8.41 -3.53 17.18
N GLU A 191 -7.70 -2.93 18.13
CA GLU A 191 -8.25 -2.38 19.35
C GLU A 191 -9.20 -1.20 19.10
N ILE A 192 -8.79 -0.24 18.24
CA ILE A 192 -9.64 0.90 17.87
C ILE A 192 -10.91 0.42 17.17
N LYS A 193 -10.79 -0.57 16.26
CA LYS A 193 -11.97 -1.16 15.62
C LYS A 193 -12.89 -1.80 16.64
N ARG A 194 -12.34 -2.61 17.54
CA ARG A 194 -13.10 -3.30 18.60
C ARG A 194 -13.87 -2.29 19.47
N PHE A 195 -13.16 -1.28 19.99
CA PHE A 195 -13.76 -0.23 20.80
C PHE A 195 -14.90 0.50 20.07
N ALA A 196 -14.66 0.89 18.81
CA ALA A 196 -15.68 1.59 18.03
C ALA A 196 -16.95 0.74 17.81
N LEU A 197 -16.78 -0.57 17.57
CA LEU A 197 -17.91 -1.48 17.42
C LEU A 197 -18.70 -1.67 18.74
N GLU A 198 -17.99 -1.90 19.85
CA GLU A 198 -18.60 -2.10 21.17
C GLU A 198 -19.39 -0.86 21.66
N HIS A 199 -18.96 0.34 21.25
CA HIS A 199 -19.61 1.59 21.64
C HIS A 199 -20.55 2.15 20.56
N GLY A 200 -20.83 1.37 19.51
CA GLY A 200 -21.79 1.75 18.47
C GLY A 200 -21.35 2.97 17.64
N TYR A 201 -20.05 3.15 17.42
CA TYR A 201 -19.55 4.23 16.55
C TYR A 201 -19.85 3.91 15.09
N SER A 202 -20.35 4.91 14.36
CA SER A 202 -20.57 4.80 12.92
C SER A 202 -19.25 4.85 12.16
N PHE A 203 -19.10 3.99 11.14
CA PHE A 203 -17.95 4.01 10.25
C PHE A 203 -18.28 4.83 9.01
N HIS A 204 -17.33 5.64 8.56
CA HIS A 204 -17.54 6.61 7.50
C HIS A 204 -17.89 5.95 6.15
N ASN A 205 -19.04 6.36 5.60
CA ASN A 205 -19.46 6.00 4.26
C ASN A 205 -19.00 7.06 3.27
N ILE A 206 -18.02 6.75 2.45
CA ILE A 206 -17.43 7.69 1.48
C ILE A 206 -18.42 8.16 0.39
N ARG A 207 -19.52 7.44 0.14
CA ARG A 207 -20.56 7.83 -0.83
C ARG A 207 -21.59 8.78 -0.23
N GLU A 208 -21.89 8.60 1.05
CA GLU A 208 -22.88 9.40 1.79
C GLU A 208 -22.23 10.54 2.55
N HIS A 209 -20.90 10.52 2.69
CA HIS A 209 -20.09 11.46 3.45
C HIS A 209 -20.56 11.61 4.91
N ALA A 210 -20.93 10.49 5.53
CA ALA A 210 -21.43 10.41 6.89
C ALA A 210 -20.75 9.28 7.66
N GLY A 211 -20.63 9.44 8.96
CA GLY A 211 -20.02 8.47 9.87
C GLY A 211 -18.81 9.01 10.62
N LEU A 212 -18.73 8.67 11.90
CA LEU A 212 -17.74 9.23 12.83
C LEU A 212 -16.32 8.75 12.54
N MET A 213 -16.09 7.43 12.43
CA MET A 213 -14.75 6.86 12.24
C MET A 213 -14.35 6.88 10.76
N ARG A 214 -13.26 7.59 10.40
CA ARG A 214 -12.90 7.80 9.00
C ARG A 214 -11.59 7.14 8.58
N ASN A 215 -10.47 7.51 9.20
CA ASN A 215 -9.15 6.90 8.92
C ASN A 215 -8.36 6.71 10.21
N LEU A 216 -7.40 5.79 10.17
CA LEU A 216 -6.37 5.62 11.18
C LEU A 216 -5.00 5.67 10.48
N ILE A 217 -4.15 6.58 10.91
CA ILE A 217 -2.77 6.67 10.42
C ILE A 217 -1.84 6.27 11.56
N VAL A 218 -0.97 5.30 11.30
CA VAL A 218 0.06 4.89 12.25
C VAL A 218 1.43 5.16 11.65
N ARG A 219 2.29 5.81 12.43
CA ARG A 219 3.69 6.03 12.08
C ARG A 219 4.58 5.43 13.17
N THR A 220 5.66 4.81 12.75
CA THR A 220 6.73 4.31 13.61
C THR A 220 8.03 4.93 13.17
N ALA A 221 8.97 5.10 14.09
CA ALA A 221 10.30 5.64 13.80
C ALA A 221 11.38 4.60 14.14
N SER A 222 12.57 4.75 13.54
CA SER A 222 13.74 3.91 13.83
C SER A 222 14.19 4.00 15.30
N THR A 223 13.82 5.07 16.00
CA THR A 223 14.04 5.29 17.43
C THR A 223 13.09 4.50 18.35
N GLY A 224 12.09 3.80 17.78
CA GLY A 224 11.03 3.12 18.52
C GLY A 224 9.86 4.02 18.89
N GLU A 225 9.89 5.32 18.56
CA GLU A 225 8.77 6.23 18.78
C GLU A 225 7.60 5.92 17.83
N VAL A 226 6.37 6.08 18.35
CA VAL A 226 5.12 5.77 17.65
C VAL A 226 4.20 7.00 17.64
N MET A 227 3.63 7.29 16.48
CA MET A 227 2.58 8.28 16.32
C MET A 227 1.32 7.61 15.80
N ALA A 228 0.18 7.91 16.44
CA ALA A 228 -1.14 7.52 15.98
C ALA A 228 -1.99 8.76 15.72
N ILE A 229 -2.71 8.77 14.59
CA ILE A 229 -3.62 9.85 14.21
C ILE A 229 -4.96 9.22 13.87
N VAL A 230 -5.98 9.50 14.67
CA VAL A 230 -7.36 9.08 14.40
C VAL A 230 -8.07 10.20 13.65
N VAL A 231 -8.64 9.89 12.49
CA VAL A 231 -9.39 10.86 11.70
C VAL A 231 -10.88 10.57 11.88
N PHE A 232 -11.60 11.58 12.34
CA PHE A 232 -13.05 11.54 12.51
C PHE A 232 -13.74 12.27 11.35
N GLY A 233 -14.85 11.74 10.86
CA GLY A 233 -15.66 12.33 9.80
C GLY A 233 -16.69 13.34 10.31
N GLU A 234 -16.94 13.36 11.60
CA GLU A 234 -17.94 14.19 12.28
C GLU A 234 -17.37 14.77 13.57
N GLU A 235 -17.92 15.86 14.04
CA GLU A 235 -17.59 16.47 15.32
C GLU A 235 -18.51 15.89 16.41
N ASP A 236 -17.94 15.00 17.24
CA ASP A 236 -18.62 14.40 18.39
C ASP A 236 -17.61 14.36 19.56
N THR A 237 -17.50 15.48 20.25
CA THR A 237 -16.50 15.63 21.33
C THR A 237 -16.58 14.53 22.38
N PRO A 238 -17.75 14.12 22.92
CA PRO A 238 -17.81 13.05 23.90
C PRO A 238 -17.28 11.70 23.40
N ARG A 239 -17.62 11.31 22.17
CA ARG A 239 -17.15 10.04 21.58
C ARG A 239 -15.68 10.09 21.19
N ILE A 240 -15.21 11.24 20.67
CA ILE A 240 -13.79 11.47 20.38
C ILE A 240 -12.98 11.33 21.66
N GLU A 241 -13.37 12.01 22.75
CA GLU A 241 -12.67 11.96 24.03
C GLU A 241 -12.63 10.55 24.60
N ALA A 242 -13.74 9.81 24.57
CA ALA A 242 -13.80 8.45 25.07
C ALA A 242 -12.84 7.51 24.32
N LEU A 243 -12.81 7.57 22.98
CA LEU A 243 -11.87 6.75 22.19
C LEU A 243 -10.42 7.15 22.41
N MET A 244 -10.13 8.46 22.42
CA MET A 244 -8.75 8.96 22.55
C MET A 244 -8.19 8.65 23.95
N SER A 245 -8.99 8.75 25.02
CA SER A 245 -8.61 8.34 26.37
C SER A 245 -8.34 6.84 26.43
N HIS A 246 -9.24 6.02 25.87
CA HIS A 246 -9.04 4.58 25.79
C HIS A 246 -7.74 4.20 25.09
N VAL A 247 -7.46 4.80 23.92
CA VAL A 247 -6.21 4.56 23.18
C VAL A 247 -4.99 5.00 23.98
N ALA A 248 -5.07 6.15 24.65
CA ALA A 248 -4.01 6.67 25.51
C ALA A 248 -3.68 5.73 26.68
N GLU A 249 -4.69 5.15 27.31
CA GLU A 249 -4.53 4.22 28.43
C GLU A 249 -4.02 2.84 27.96
N ARG A 250 -4.60 2.32 26.88
CA ARG A 250 -4.29 0.98 26.37
C ARG A 250 -2.92 0.88 25.71
N PHE A 251 -2.45 1.99 25.12
CA PHE A 251 -1.17 2.08 24.41
C PHE A 251 -0.27 3.18 24.99
N PRO A 252 0.23 3.03 26.24
CA PRO A 252 1.08 4.04 26.87
C PRO A 252 2.40 4.30 26.14
N GLN A 253 2.84 3.39 25.27
CA GLN A 253 4.03 3.52 24.45
C GLN A 253 3.86 4.48 23.26
N ILE A 254 2.65 4.95 22.94
CA ILE A 254 2.45 5.96 21.88
C ILE A 254 3.09 7.27 22.32
N THR A 255 4.07 7.72 21.55
CA THR A 255 4.82 8.96 21.80
C THR A 255 4.01 10.19 21.43
N SER A 256 3.23 10.10 20.37
CA SER A 256 2.47 11.20 19.77
C SER A 256 1.07 10.72 19.39
N LEU A 257 0.06 11.13 20.13
CA LEU A 257 -1.33 10.75 19.87
C LEU A 257 -2.11 11.98 19.40
N PHE A 258 -2.63 11.91 18.19
CA PHE A 258 -3.38 12.97 17.54
C PHE A 258 -4.76 12.53 17.12
N TYR A 259 -5.64 13.50 16.96
CA TYR A 259 -6.85 13.34 16.17
C TYR A 259 -7.03 14.48 15.17
N VAL A 260 -7.85 14.25 14.14
CA VAL A 260 -8.23 15.24 13.13
C VAL A 260 -9.71 15.08 12.85
N ILE A 261 -10.45 16.18 12.74
CA ILE A 261 -11.82 16.18 12.26
C ILE A 261 -11.78 16.55 10.77
N ASN A 262 -12.18 15.62 9.90
CA ASN A 262 -12.21 15.81 8.46
C ASN A 262 -13.63 15.61 7.93
N THR A 263 -14.39 16.66 7.87
CA THR A 263 -15.76 16.69 7.31
C THR A 263 -15.79 16.92 5.79
N LYS A 264 -14.62 17.00 5.14
CA LYS A 264 -14.51 17.26 3.70
C LYS A 264 -14.85 16.03 2.86
N TRP A 265 -15.03 16.25 1.58
CA TRP A 265 -15.32 15.21 0.59
C TRP A 265 -14.09 14.37 0.20
N ASN A 266 -12.90 14.75 0.62
CA ASN A 266 -11.65 14.04 0.32
C ASN A 266 -10.86 13.72 1.61
N ASP A 267 -9.90 12.81 1.51
CA ASP A 267 -9.09 12.35 2.64
C ASP A 267 -7.83 13.18 2.89
N SER A 268 -7.60 14.25 2.12
CA SER A 268 -6.43 15.10 2.31
C SER A 268 -6.46 15.80 3.68
N LEU A 269 -5.37 15.68 4.43
CA LEU A 269 -5.16 16.39 5.69
C LEU A 269 -4.33 17.67 5.54
N ALA A 270 -3.94 18.05 4.31
CA ALA A 270 -2.99 19.14 4.07
C ALA A 270 -3.44 20.47 4.66
N ASP A 271 -4.70 20.80 4.54
CA ASP A 271 -5.36 22.03 5.00
C ASP A 271 -6.05 21.91 6.37
N LEU A 272 -5.97 20.76 7.02
CA LEU A 272 -6.52 20.52 8.36
C LEU A 272 -5.43 20.63 9.43
N THR A 273 -5.82 20.97 10.65
CA THR A 273 -4.91 21.07 11.79
C THR A 273 -5.09 19.82 12.67
N PRO A 274 -4.09 18.94 12.76
CA PRO A 274 -4.09 17.86 13.73
C PRO A 274 -4.08 18.42 15.16
N VAL A 275 -4.93 17.89 16.01
CA VAL A 275 -5.00 18.22 17.43
C VAL A 275 -4.17 17.22 18.21
N LEU A 276 -3.17 17.70 18.94
CA LEU A 276 -2.38 16.86 19.83
C LEU A 276 -3.21 16.50 21.06
N TYR A 277 -3.53 15.22 21.22
CA TYR A 277 -4.26 14.72 22.37
C TYR A 277 -3.34 14.41 23.55
N ARG A 278 -2.21 13.70 23.27
CA ARG A 278 -1.22 13.34 24.29
C ARG A 278 0.17 13.20 23.69
N GLY A 279 1.17 13.53 24.49
CA GLY A 279 2.59 13.31 24.20
C GLY A 279 3.26 14.45 23.43
N LYS A 280 4.13 14.10 22.49
CA LYS A 280 4.91 15.07 21.71
C LYS A 280 4.17 15.42 20.40
N ASP A 281 4.43 16.61 19.86
CA ASP A 281 3.91 17.05 18.56
C ASP A 281 4.59 16.40 17.34
N HIS A 282 5.59 15.52 17.57
CA HIS A 282 6.35 14.81 16.55
C HIS A 282 6.92 13.49 17.09
N ILE A 283 7.36 12.63 16.19
CA ILE A 283 8.28 11.53 16.46
C ILE A 283 9.64 11.83 15.85
N LEU A 284 10.69 11.23 16.39
CA LEU A 284 12.08 11.41 15.93
C LEU A 284 12.51 10.24 15.08
N GLU A 285 12.95 10.52 13.87
CA GLU A 285 13.73 9.60 13.06
C GLU A 285 15.21 9.92 13.17
N GLN A 286 16.06 8.90 13.04
CA GLN A 286 17.51 9.07 13.10
C GLN A 286 18.18 8.45 11.90
N MET A 287 19.12 9.20 11.31
CA MET A 287 19.96 8.72 10.22
C MET A 287 21.37 9.26 10.40
N GLU A 288 22.35 8.37 10.51
CA GLU A 288 23.72 8.72 10.90
C GLU A 288 23.74 9.50 12.23
N GLY A 289 24.24 10.67 12.31
CA GLY A 289 24.20 11.55 13.51
C GLY A 289 23.03 12.54 13.51
N LEU A 290 22.17 12.52 12.48
CA LEU A 290 21.11 13.50 12.30
C LEU A 290 19.80 12.99 12.91
N ARG A 291 19.03 13.92 13.49
CA ARG A 291 17.68 13.70 14.00
C ARG A 291 16.67 14.51 13.21
N PHE A 292 15.63 13.84 12.72
CA PHE A 292 14.57 14.45 11.95
C PHE A 292 13.27 14.44 12.75
N LYS A 293 12.67 15.63 12.93
CA LYS A 293 11.33 15.75 13.50
C LYS A 293 10.30 15.41 12.43
N VAL A 294 9.52 14.35 12.67
CA VAL A 294 8.47 13.90 11.77
C VAL A 294 7.11 14.18 12.41
N GLY A 295 6.45 15.24 11.97
CA GLY A 295 5.10 15.60 12.40
C GLY A 295 4.00 14.82 11.68
N PRO A 296 2.73 15.05 12.04
CA PRO A 296 1.58 14.32 11.46
C PRO A 296 1.50 14.42 9.93
N LYS A 297 1.84 15.58 9.38
CA LYS A 297 1.77 15.87 7.94
C LYS A 297 3.11 15.79 7.21
N SER A 298 4.22 15.55 7.92
CA SER A 298 5.54 15.49 7.32
C SER A 298 5.66 14.34 6.34
N PHE A 299 6.29 14.59 5.19
CA PHE A 299 6.76 13.52 4.33
C PHE A 299 8.03 12.90 4.92
N TYR A 300 8.12 11.60 4.90
CA TYR A 300 9.33 10.83 5.18
C TYR A 300 9.27 9.52 4.38
N GLN A 301 10.42 9.05 3.88
CA GLN A 301 10.46 7.81 3.08
C GLN A 301 9.96 6.64 3.90
N THR A 302 9.00 5.89 3.35
CA THR A 302 8.25 4.87 4.09
C THR A 302 9.05 3.63 4.50
N ASN A 303 10.24 3.43 3.93
CA ASN A 303 11.22 2.45 4.37
C ASN A 303 12.49 3.21 4.76
N SER A 304 12.63 3.57 6.03
CA SER A 304 13.74 4.39 6.53
C SER A 304 15.10 3.75 6.27
N ALA A 305 15.23 2.45 6.51
CA ALA A 305 16.50 1.73 6.30
C ALA A 305 16.92 1.72 4.83
N GLN A 306 15.98 1.40 3.93
CA GLN A 306 16.29 1.38 2.49
C GLN A 306 16.50 2.79 1.91
N ALA A 307 15.85 3.81 2.46
CA ALA A 307 16.08 5.20 2.10
C ALA A 307 17.52 5.62 2.43
N TYR A 308 18.03 5.21 3.59
CA TYR A 308 19.43 5.45 3.95
C TYR A 308 20.41 4.81 2.94
N GLU A 309 20.17 3.55 2.56
CA GLU A 309 20.98 2.89 1.52
C GLU A 309 20.92 3.63 0.19
N LEU A 310 19.73 4.11 -0.22
CA LEU A 310 19.56 4.93 -1.42
C LEU A 310 20.36 6.23 -1.34
N TYR A 311 20.34 6.92 -0.19
CA TYR A 311 21.09 8.17 -0.01
C TYR A 311 22.60 7.94 -0.01
N LYS A 312 23.08 6.82 0.52
CA LYS A 312 24.50 6.43 0.39
C LYS A 312 24.92 6.27 -1.07
N VAL A 313 24.13 5.54 -1.86
CA VAL A 313 24.39 5.38 -3.30
C VAL A 313 24.39 6.72 -4.02
N ALA A 314 23.43 7.61 -3.72
CA ALA A 314 23.40 8.94 -4.33
C ALA A 314 24.62 9.79 -3.95
N ARG A 315 25.04 9.76 -2.70
CA ARG A 315 26.25 10.43 -2.19
C ARG A 315 27.51 9.91 -2.86
N ASP A 316 27.64 8.59 -2.96
CA ASP A 316 28.80 7.95 -3.60
C ASP A 316 28.90 8.32 -5.09
N PHE A 317 27.76 8.35 -5.81
CA PHE A 317 27.74 8.77 -7.22
C PHE A 317 28.00 10.26 -7.41
N ALA A 318 27.57 11.10 -6.46
CA ALA A 318 27.83 12.54 -6.51
C ALA A 318 29.33 12.84 -6.33
N ALA A 319 30.08 11.99 -5.63
CA ALA A 319 31.53 12.08 -5.40
C ALA A 319 31.99 13.50 -5.01
N LEU A 320 31.22 14.18 -4.14
CA LEU A 320 31.47 15.58 -3.74
C LEU A 320 32.80 15.70 -2.98
N THR A 321 33.56 16.72 -3.31
CA THR A 321 34.86 17.03 -2.68
C THR A 321 34.80 18.24 -1.73
N GLY A 322 33.67 18.96 -1.72
CA GLY A 322 33.39 20.13 -0.88
C GLY A 322 33.53 21.47 -1.57
N GLY A 323 33.95 21.48 -2.85
CA GLY A 323 34.05 22.68 -3.67
C GLY A 323 32.88 22.91 -4.64
N GLU A 324 31.98 21.92 -4.75
CA GLU A 324 30.89 21.92 -5.72
C GLU A 324 29.67 22.66 -5.19
N THR A 325 28.83 23.16 -6.10
CA THR A 325 27.49 23.67 -5.78
C THR A 325 26.47 22.55 -6.03
N LEU A 326 25.77 22.15 -4.99
CA LEU A 326 24.68 21.16 -5.04
C LEU A 326 23.34 21.89 -5.01
N TYR A 327 22.46 21.56 -5.95
CA TYR A 327 21.06 21.97 -5.92
C TYR A 327 20.20 20.79 -5.49
N ASP A 328 19.55 20.90 -4.32
CA ASP A 328 18.49 19.99 -3.89
C ASP A 328 17.15 20.62 -4.24
N LEU A 329 16.48 20.03 -5.23
CA LEU A 329 15.18 20.50 -5.69
C LEU A 329 14.08 19.66 -5.01
N TYR A 330 12.98 20.31 -4.65
CA TYR A 330 11.88 19.68 -3.92
C TYR A 330 12.20 19.33 -2.48
N THR A 331 13.05 20.08 -1.85
CA THR A 331 13.34 19.95 -0.41
C THR A 331 12.09 20.24 0.42
N GLY A 332 11.71 19.32 1.29
CA GLY A 332 10.55 19.43 2.16
C GLY A 332 10.82 20.26 3.41
#